data_d3b7e79c38bf7ca3b53799a7b849a250
#
_entry.id   d3b7e79c38bf7ca3b53799a7b849a250
#
_cell.length_a   1.000
_cell.length_b   1.000
_cell.length_c   1.000
_cell.angle_alpha   90.00
_cell.angle_beta   90.00
_cell.angle_gamma   90.00
#
_symmetry.space_group_name_H-M   'P 1'
#
loop_
_entity.id
_entity.type
_entity.pdbx_description
1 polymer ?
#
loop_
_entity_poly.entity_id
_entity_poly.type
_entity_poly.pdbx_seq_one_letter_code
_entity_poly.pdbx_strand_id
1 'polypeptide(L)'
;MELCLEHVSREFKDKKAVDDVSLRIGPGVWGLLGANGAGKTTLMRMIADILKPGSGQITYDGIRIDALGEAYRDIFGYLPQEFGFYPEFTVKDYLEYIAALKGLTVNNTNKKIAELLETLTLYEVRNKKISKLSGGMKRRVGIAQALLNEPEILILDEPTSGLDPGERVRFRNLLSEFAHDRIVLISTHIVPDVEYIAMQNAIMKDGRIIETGTTQELVERMKGKVWGSTILARELPSCEKRLRIVNLKNEPDGRITIRYLSEEPETETAVTLEPRLEDLYLWLFPQGMYPEEQAVTENTGRIK
;
A
#
# COMPACT_ATOMS: atom_id res chain seq x y z
N MET A 1 2.22 7.24 21.56
CA MET A 1 1.63 6.25 20.61
C MET A 1 2.72 5.84 19.63
N GLU A 2 3.20 4.61 19.71
CA GLU A 2 4.23 4.06 18.83
C GLU A 2 4.01 2.54 18.67
N LEU A 3 4.00 2.07 17.45
CA LEU A 3 3.99 0.65 17.12
C LEU A 3 5.39 0.25 16.66
N CYS A 4 6.02 -0.67 17.40
CA CYS A 4 7.38 -1.15 17.11
C CYS A 4 7.37 -2.61 16.69
N LEU A 5 8.06 -2.90 15.59
CA LEU A 5 8.39 -4.23 15.14
C LEU A 5 9.89 -4.43 15.38
N GLU A 6 10.27 -5.53 16.02
CA GLU A 6 11.66 -5.83 16.33
C GLU A 6 12.01 -7.24 15.86
N HIS A 7 12.86 -7.31 14.83
CA HIS A 7 13.35 -8.56 14.24
C HIS A 7 12.23 -9.55 13.88
N VAL A 8 11.10 -9.03 13.39
CA VAL A 8 9.90 -9.81 13.08
C VAL A 8 10.14 -10.65 11.83
N SER A 9 9.95 -11.97 11.96
CA SER A 9 10.05 -12.89 10.82
C SER A 9 8.87 -13.86 10.81
N ARG A 10 8.52 -14.31 9.60
CA ARG A 10 7.52 -15.36 9.38
C ARG A 10 7.83 -16.17 8.15
N GLU A 11 7.90 -17.48 8.33
CA GLU A 11 8.13 -18.46 7.29
C GLU A 11 6.90 -19.34 7.09
N PHE A 12 6.60 -19.69 5.83
CA PHE A 12 5.59 -20.65 5.44
C PHE A 12 6.25 -21.72 4.57
N LYS A 13 6.33 -22.95 5.06
CA LYS A 13 7.04 -24.06 4.40
C LYS A 13 8.46 -23.61 4.00
N ASP A 14 8.69 -23.39 2.71
CA ASP A 14 10.01 -23.08 2.15
C ASP A 14 10.21 -21.60 1.81
N LYS A 15 9.23 -20.73 2.14
CA LYS A 15 9.29 -19.30 1.82
C LYS A 15 9.23 -18.44 3.08
N LYS A 16 10.26 -17.64 3.30
CA LYS A 16 10.22 -16.53 4.26
C LYS A 16 9.36 -15.41 3.68
N ALA A 17 8.15 -15.29 4.19
CA ALA A 17 7.23 -14.23 3.76
C ALA A 17 7.56 -12.87 4.39
N VAL A 18 8.12 -12.89 5.61
CA VAL A 18 8.70 -11.74 6.30
C VAL A 18 10.02 -12.19 6.91
N ASP A 19 11.08 -11.45 6.69
CA ASP A 19 12.45 -11.80 7.04
C ASP A 19 13.14 -10.62 7.73
N ASP A 20 13.28 -10.72 9.04
CA ASP A 20 14.00 -9.79 9.92
C ASP A 20 13.54 -8.32 9.79
N VAL A 21 12.23 -8.09 9.84
CA VAL A 21 11.67 -6.74 9.74
C VAL A 21 11.74 -6.04 11.09
N SER A 22 12.41 -4.89 11.12
CA SER A 22 12.42 -3.94 12.22
C SER A 22 11.90 -2.60 11.72
N LEU A 23 10.85 -2.06 12.35
CA LEU A 23 10.20 -0.82 11.93
C LEU A 23 9.52 -0.15 13.11
N ARG A 24 9.64 1.18 13.21
CA ARG A 24 8.92 2.00 14.18
C ARG A 24 7.92 2.88 13.46
N ILE A 25 6.67 2.80 13.87
CA ILE A 25 5.54 3.47 13.23
C ILE A 25 4.89 4.37 14.28
N GLY A 26 5.01 5.68 14.08
CA GLY A 26 4.34 6.71 14.89
C GLY A 26 3.05 7.21 14.25
N PRO A 27 2.40 8.22 14.87
CA PRO A 27 1.21 8.85 14.32
C PRO A 27 1.43 9.42 12.91
N GLY A 28 0.35 9.46 12.15
CA GLY A 28 0.33 9.88 10.76
C GLY A 28 0.07 8.74 9.78
N VAL A 29 0.04 9.06 8.49
CA VAL A 29 -0.13 8.07 7.42
C VAL A 29 1.22 7.49 7.04
N TRP A 30 1.32 6.17 7.07
CA TRP A 30 2.46 5.37 6.62
C TRP A 30 2.10 4.58 5.37
N GLY A 31 2.91 4.70 4.33
CA GLY A 31 2.83 3.87 3.13
C GLY A 31 3.68 2.62 3.28
N LEU A 32 3.11 1.43 3.09
CA LEU A 32 3.85 0.18 2.93
C LEU A 32 3.82 -0.22 1.46
N LEU A 33 4.88 0.14 0.74
CA LEU A 33 5.02 -0.09 -0.69
C LEU A 33 5.75 -1.40 -0.98
N GLY A 34 5.41 -2.04 -2.07
CA GLY A 34 6.11 -3.25 -2.53
C GLY A 34 5.31 -4.02 -3.58
N ALA A 35 5.99 -4.84 -4.35
CA ALA A 35 5.36 -5.69 -5.36
C ALA A 35 4.42 -6.74 -4.73
N ASN A 36 3.57 -7.35 -5.55
CA ASN A 36 2.76 -8.48 -5.11
C ASN A 36 3.67 -9.63 -4.66
N GLY A 37 3.35 -10.22 -3.50
CA GLY A 37 4.18 -11.27 -2.91
C GLY A 37 5.38 -10.78 -2.11
N ALA A 38 5.61 -9.46 -1.96
CA ALA A 38 6.71 -8.90 -1.15
C ALA A 38 6.58 -9.17 0.37
N GLY A 39 5.40 -9.61 0.85
CA GLY A 39 5.17 -9.92 2.26
C GLY A 39 4.27 -8.93 3.01
N LYS A 40 3.80 -7.87 2.35
CA LYS A 40 2.99 -6.79 2.97
C LYS A 40 1.78 -7.30 3.76
N THR A 41 0.91 -8.09 3.11
CA THR A 41 -0.29 -8.67 3.77
C THR A 41 0.08 -9.56 4.96
N THR A 42 1.19 -10.31 4.87
CA THR A 42 1.68 -11.14 5.98
C THR A 42 2.10 -10.27 7.16
N LEU A 43 2.86 -9.21 6.89
CA LEU A 43 3.29 -8.25 7.92
C LEU A 43 2.08 -7.58 8.58
N MET A 44 1.12 -7.10 7.77
CA MET A 44 -0.11 -6.48 8.28
C MET A 44 -0.95 -7.42 9.15
N ARG A 45 -1.06 -8.72 8.76
CA ARG A 45 -1.76 -9.73 9.56
C ARG A 45 -1.05 -10.01 10.90
N MET A 46 0.28 -9.89 10.95
CA MET A 46 1.02 -10.02 12.20
C MET A 46 0.80 -8.80 13.10
N ILE A 47 0.79 -7.60 12.53
CA ILE A 47 0.45 -6.37 13.27
C ILE A 47 -1.00 -6.42 13.77
N ALA A 48 -1.92 -6.98 12.98
CA ALA A 48 -3.33 -7.15 13.36
C ALA A 48 -3.59 -8.26 14.42
N ASP A 49 -2.55 -8.90 14.93
CA ASP A 49 -2.62 -10.07 15.85
C ASP A 49 -3.45 -11.24 15.29
N ILE A 50 -3.67 -11.28 13.97
CA ILE A 50 -4.33 -12.39 13.26
C ILE A 50 -3.34 -13.54 13.02
N LEU A 51 -2.07 -13.20 12.84
CA LEU A 51 -0.97 -14.13 12.59
C LEU A 51 0.15 -13.88 13.60
N LYS A 52 0.61 -14.91 14.27
CA LYS A 52 1.74 -14.78 15.19
C LYS A 52 3.06 -14.71 14.43
N PRO A 53 4.00 -13.84 14.80
CA PRO A 53 5.38 -13.91 14.35
C PRO A 53 6.00 -15.29 14.57
N GLY A 54 6.90 -15.70 13.70
CA GLY A 54 7.73 -16.90 13.90
C GLY A 54 8.91 -16.60 14.82
N SER A 55 9.44 -15.37 14.73
CA SER A 55 10.46 -14.79 15.63
C SER A 55 10.29 -13.28 15.72
N GLY A 56 10.97 -12.66 16.70
CA GLY A 56 10.84 -11.24 16.98
C GLY A 56 9.59 -10.91 17.79
N GLN A 57 9.30 -9.63 17.92
CA GLN A 57 8.13 -9.14 18.67
C GLN A 57 7.54 -7.89 18.07
N ILE A 58 6.25 -7.66 18.35
CA ILE A 58 5.53 -6.45 18.01
C ILE A 58 5.01 -5.85 19.29
N THR A 59 5.28 -4.57 19.51
CA THR A 59 4.87 -3.83 20.71
C THR A 59 4.10 -2.58 20.34
N TYR A 60 3.15 -2.21 21.19
CA TYR A 60 2.47 -0.93 21.16
C TYR A 60 2.74 -0.19 22.46
N ASP A 61 3.32 1.01 22.38
CA ASP A 61 3.82 1.79 23.52
C ASP A 61 4.68 0.96 24.50
N GLY A 62 5.56 0.10 23.94
CA GLY A 62 6.47 -0.76 24.70
C GLY A 62 5.85 -2.04 25.27
N ILE A 63 4.53 -2.25 25.12
CA ILE A 63 3.84 -3.47 25.58
C ILE A 63 3.60 -4.38 24.38
N ARG A 64 3.93 -5.67 24.52
CA ARG A 64 3.68 -6.66 23.46
C ARG A 64 2.19 -6.74 23.12
N ILE A 65 1.84 -6.75 21.82
CA ILE A 65 0.45 -6.76 21.39
C ILE A 65 -0.30 -8.03 21.83
N ASP A 66 0.39 -9.17 21.93
CA ASP A 66 -0.20 -10.42 22.43
C ASP A 66 -0.49 -10.39 23.95
N ALA A 67 0.26 -9.58 24.71
CA ALA A 67 -0.01 -9.35 26.13
C ALA A 67 -1.17 -8.38 26.36
N LEU A 68 -1.37 -7.41 25.45
CA LEU A 68 -2.52 -6.48 25.48
C LEU A 68 -3.85 -7.21 25.20
N GLY A 69 -3.84 -8.23 24.34
CA GLY A 69 -5.00 -9.07 24.05
C GLY A 69 -6.23 -8.29 23.56
N GLU A 70 -7.31 -8.26 24.34
CA GLU A 70 -8.55 -7.54 24.00
C GLU A 70 -8.35 -6.04 23.92
N ALA A 71 -7.57 -5.45 24.83
CA ALA A 71 -7.29 -4.02 24.82
C ALA A 71 -6.62 -3.55 23.52
N TYR A 72 -5.79 -4.39 22.89
CA TYR A 72 -5.24 -4.09 21.58
C TYR A 72 -6.30 -4.11 20.48
N ARG A 73 -7.25 -5.05 20.55
CA ARG A 73 -8.35 -5.15 19.56
C ARG A 73 -9.34 -3.99 19.66
N ASP A 74 -9.52 -3.41 20.84
CA ASP A 74 -10.40 -2.26 21.05
C ASP A 74 -9.90 -1.00 20.37
N ILE A 75 -8.57 -0.83 20.30
CA ILE A 75 -7.91 0.33 19.67
C ILE A 75 -7.53 0.07 18.20
N PHE A 76 -7.91 -1.07 17.63
CA PHE A 76 -7.45 -1.52 16.33
C PHE A 76 -8.57 -1.58 15.28
N GLY A 77 -8.29 -1.02 14.10
CA GLY A 77 -9.13 -1.15 12.90
C GLY A 77 -8.37 -1.84 11.78
N TYR A 78 -8.99 -2.81 11.11
CA TYR A 78 -8.36 -3.54 10.03
C TYR A 78 -9.29 -3.73 8.82
N LEU A 79 -8.81 -3.37 7.65
CA LEU A 79 -9.40 -3.70 6.37
C LEU A 79 -8.45 -4.65 5.63
N PRO A 80 -8.73 -5.94 5.52
CA PRO A 80 -7.95 -6.87 4.71
C PRO A 80 -8.15 -6.61 3.21
N GLN A 81 -7.24 -7.12 2.39
CA GLN A 81 -7.34 -7.05 0.92
C GLN A 81 -8.64 -7.68 0.43
N GLU A 82 -8.95 -8.88 0.95
CA GLU A 82 -10.24 -9.53 0.77
C GLU A 82 -10.94 -9.59 2.12
N PHE A 83 -12.12 -9.03 2.23
CA PHE A 83 -12.91 -9.13 3.44
C PHE A 83 -14.26 -9.78 3.15
N GLY A 84 -14.66 -10.68 4.05
CA GLY A 84 -15.95 -11.31 4.02
C GLY A 84 -17.04 -10.37 4.53
N PHE A 85 -18.20 -10.42 3.92
CA PHE A 85 -19.41 -9.76 4.40
C PHE A 85 -20.58 -10.71 4.28
N TYR A 86 -21.65 -10.42 5.02
CA TYR A 86 -22.90 -11.17 4.91
C TYR A 86 -23.71 -10.60 3.72
N PRO A 87 -23.80 -11.33 2.59
CA PRO A 87 -24.35 -10.77 1.34
C PRO A 87 -25.81 -10.36 1.45
N GLU A 88 -26.57 -10.97 2.36
CA GLU A 88 -27.98 -10.70 2.59
C GLU A 88 -28.26 -9.52 3.54
N PHE A 89 -27.27 -9.09 4.29
CA PHE A 89 -27.42 -7.91 5.16
C PHE A 89 -27.48 -6.64 4.31
N THR A 90 -28.27 -5.68 4.77
CA THR A 90 -28.13 -4.31 4.27
C THR A 90 -26.81 -3.70 4.78
N VAL A 91 -26.35 -2.61 4.16
CA VAL A 91 -25.17 -1.89 4.65
C VAL A 91 -25.33 -1.51 6.11
N LYS A 92 -26.50 -0.98 6.47
CA LYS A 92 -26.80 -0.55 7.84
C LYS A 92 -26.79 -1.75 8.80
N ASP A 93 -27.52 -2.83 8.50
CA ASP A 93 -27.58 -4.01 9.37
C ASP A 93 -26.17 -4.63 9.58
N TYR A 94 -25.34 -4.61 8.53
CA TYR A 94 -23.97 -5.08 8.62
C TYR A 94 -23.12 -4.25 9.57
N LEU A 95 -23.18 -2.92 9.46
CA LEU A 95 -22.42 -2.04 10.34
C LEU A 95 -22.90 -2.11 11.78
N GLU A 96 -24.25 -2.22 12.02
CA GLU A 96 -24.81 -2.44 13.34
C GLU A 96 -24.36 -3.76 13.95
N TYR A 97 -24.33 -4.85 13.14
CA TYR A 97 -23.85 -6.16 13.56
C TYR A 97 -22.35 -6.11 13.96
N ILE A 98 -21.51 -5.50 13.14
CA ILE A 98 -20.08 -5.35 13.46
C ILE A 98 -19.87 -4.49 14.71
N ALA A 99 -20.64 -3.43 14.87
CA ALA A 99 -20.58 -2.60 16.07
C ALA A 99 -20.92 -3.39 17.33
N ALA A 100 -21.98 -4.24 17.26
CA ALA A 100 -22.34 -5.12 18.35
C ALA A 100 -21.23 -6.14 18.69
N LEU A 101 -20.56 -6.70 17.67
CA LEU A 101 -19.40 -7.61 17.88
C LEU A 101 -18.21 -6.89 18.54
N LYS A 102 -18.05 -5.58 18.28
CA LYS A 102 -17.03 -4.74 18.92
C LYS A 102 -17.44 -4.23 20.31
N GLY A 103 -18.60 -4.60 20.82
CA GLY A 103 -19.09 -4.16 22.14
C GLY A 103 -19.51 -2.69 22.20
N LEU A 104 -19.76 -2.03 21.05
CA LEU A 104 -20.12 -0.62 21.01
C LEU A 104 -21.56 -0.41 21.50
N THR A 105 -21.82 0.68 22.26
CA THR A 105 -23.15 0.99 22.76
C THR A 105 -24.06 1.52 21.65
N VAL A 106 -25.34 1.13 21.64
CA VAL A 106 -26.31 1.43 20.57
C VAL A 106 -26.40 2.94 20.25
N ASN A 107 -26.43 3.80 21.27
CA ASN A 107 -26.58 5.24 21.05
C ASN A 107 -25.38 5.86 20.31
N ASN A 108 -24.15 5.50 20.70
CA ASN A 108 -22.95 6.00 20.04
C ASN A 108 -22.78 5.38 18.64
N THR A 109 -23.13 4.11 18.50
CA THR A 109 -23.07 3.37 17.24
C THR A 109 -23.93 4.00 16.15
N ASN A 110 -25.19 4.32 16.44
CA ASN A 110 -26.10 4.89 15.43
C ASN A 110 -25.61 6.24 14.91
N LYS A 111 -25.06 7.09 15.79
CA LYS A 111 -24.47 8.37 15.40
C LYS A 111 -23.24 8.15 14.52
N LYS A 112 -22.34 7.25 14.93
CA LYS A 112 -21.11 6.96 14.20
C LYS A 112 -21.38 6.30 12.84
N ILE A 113 -22.34 5.38 12.77
CA ILE A 113 -22.75 4.77 11.50
C ILE A 113 -23.30 5.85 10.54
N ALA A 114 -24.16 6.74 11.02
CA ALA A 114 -24.71 7.81 10.18
C ALA A 114 -23.58 8.71 9.62
N GLU A 115 -22.65 9.13 10.46
CA GLU A 115 -21.47 9.92 10.09
C GLU A 115 -20.62 9.20 9.02
N LEU A 116 -20.29 7.91 9.23
CA LEU A 116 -19.49 7.14 8.30
C LEU A 116 -20.22 6.89 6.97
N LEU A 117 -21.53 6.67 6.99
CA LEU A 117 -22.35 6.52 5.78
C LEU A 117 -22.36 7.80 4.93
N GLU A 118 -22.44 8.97 5.55
CA GLU A 118 -22.35 10.26 4.85
C GLU A 118 -20.94 10.47 4.28
N THR A 119 -19.92 10.36 5.13
CA THR A 119 -18.51 10.60 4.76
C THR A 119 -18.07 9.70 3.61
N LEU A 120 -18.48 8.42 3.64
CA LEU A 120 -18.14 7.42 2.62
C LEU A 120 -19.15 7.36 1.46
N THR A 121 -20.09 8.29 1.39
CA THR A 121 -21.11 8.35 0.32
C THR A 121 -21.90 7.02 0.19
N LEU A 122 -22.27 6.44 1.31
CA LEU A 122 -23.04 5.19 1.40
C LEU A 122 -24.47 5.41 1.90
N TYR A 123 -24.81 6.65 2.30
CA TYR A 123 -26.10 6.96 2.94
C TYR A 123 -27.30 6.54 2.08
N GLU A 124 -27.29 6.86 0.79
CA GLU A 124 -28.37 6.54 -0.15
C GLU A 124 -28.54 5.02 -0.40
N VAL A 125 -27.49 4.25 -0.13
CA VAL A 125 -27.49 2.78 -0.33
C VAL A 125 -27.54 2.01 0.98
N ARG A 126 -27.70 2.69 2.13
CA ARG A 126 -27.65 2.06 3.48
C ARG A 126 -28.66 0.92 3.68
N ASN A 127 -29.80 0.97 2.99
CA ASN A 127 -30.83 -0.08 3.04
C ASN A 127 -30.71 -1.10 1.90
N LYS A 128 -29.70 -1.00 1.04
CA LYS A 128 -29.46 -2.00 -0.01
C LYS A 128 -28.66 -3.17 0.55
N LYS A 129 -28.97 -4.38 0.08
CA LYS A 129 -28.19 -5.58 0.39
C LYS A 129 -26.76 -5.43 -0.14
N ILE A 130 -25.76 -5.87 0.62
CA ILE A 130 -24.34 -5.79 0.24
C ILE A 130 -24.07 -6.56 -1.05
N SER A 131 -24.78 -7.68 -1.29
CA SER A 131 -24.68 -8.44 -2.54
C SER A 131 -24.95 -7.60 -3.79
N LYS A 132 -25.77 -6.56 -3.69
CA LYS A 132 -26.17 -5.68 -4.80
C LYS A 132 -25.29 -4.44 -4.98
N LEU A 133 -24.23 -4.29 -4.19
CA LEU A 133 -23.31 -3.17 -4.28
C LEU A 133 -22.22 -3.42 -5.33
N SER A 134 -21.70 -2.33 -5.91
CA SER A 134 -20.47 -2.37 -6.72
C SER A 134 -19.24 -2.75 -5.86
N GLY A 135 -18.15 -3.15 -6.50
CA GLY A 135 -16.89 -3.45 -5.81
C GLY A 135 -16.40 -2.29 -4.95
N GLY A 136 -16.38 -1.07 -5.50
CA GLY A 136 -16.00 0.14 -4.78
C GLY A 136 -16.94 0.46 -3.60
N MET A 137 -18.26 0.28 -3.76
CA MET A 137 -19.20 0.43 -2.64
C MET A 137 -18.94 -0.59 -1.53
N LYS A 138 -18.70 -1.86 -1.88
CA LYS A 138 -18.33 -2.90 -0.91
C LYS A 138 -17.06 -2.52 -0.16
N ARG A 139 -16.05 -2.02 -0.89
CA ARG A 139 -14.79 -1.57 -0.30
C ARG A 139 -15.02 -0.44 0.71
N ARG A 140 -15.87 0.53 0.40
CA ARG A 140 -16.25 1.62 1.31
C ARG A 140 -17.00 1.11 2.56
N VAL A 141 -17.83 0.08 2.44
CA VAL A 141 -18.45 -0.59 3.61
C VAL A 141 -17.38 -1.22 4.50
N GLY A 142 -16.37 -1.86 3.91
CA GLY A 142 -15.22 -2.40 4.65
C GLY A 142 -14.39 -1.32 5.36
N ILE A 143 -14.23 -0.14 4.74
CA ILE A 143 -13.59 1.01 5.39
C ILE A 143 -14.44 1.50 6.56
N ALA A 144 -15.76 1.66 6.37
CA ALA A 144 -16.67 2.04 7.44
C ALA A 144 -16.56 1.11 8.65
N GLN A 145 -16.56 -0.22 8.42
CA GLN A 145 -16.42 -1.20 9.49
C GLN A 145 -15.10 -1.05 10.26
N ALA A 146 -13.99 -0.75 9.56
CA ALA A 146 -12.68 -0.59 10.20
C ALA A 146 -12.59 0.68 11.07
N LEU A 147 -13.42 1.68 10.80
CA LEU A 147 -13.48 2.98 11.49
C LEU A 147 -14.52 3.04 12.62
N LEU A 148 -15.38 2.02 12.79
CA LEU A 148 -16.52 2.06 13.72
C LEU A 148 -16.15 2.36 15.17
N ASN A 149 -15.05 1.80 15.66
CA ASN A 149 -14.57 1.96 17.04
C ASN A 149 -13.57 3.11 17.23
N GLU A 150 -13.45 4.01 16.22
CA GLU A 150 -12.48 5.12 16.26
C GLU A 150 -11.06 4.66 16.63
N PRO A 151 -10.49 3.72 15.90
CA PRO A 151 -9.26 3.07 16.30
C PRO A 151 -8.08 4.03 16.39
N GLU A 152 -7.16 3.77 17.32
CA GLU A 152 -5.85 4.45 17.42
C GLU A 152 -4.88 3.95 16.34
N ILE A 153 -5.03 2.68 15.93
CA ILE A 153 -4.25 2.03 14.87
C ILE A 153 -5.20 1.55 13.78
N LEU A 154 -5.05 2.07 12.58
CA LEU A 154 -5.81 1.67 11.40
C LEU A 154 -4.90 1.06 10.35
N ILE A 155 -5.17 -0.18 9.99
CA ILE A 155 -4.42 -0.89 8.94
C ILE A 155 -5.33 -1.19 7.76
N LEU A 156 -4.88 -0.79 6.58
CA LEU A 156 -5.66 -0.88 5.34
C LEU A 156 -4.83 -1.59 4.26
N ASP A 157 -5.23 -2.81 3.91
CA ASP A 157 -4.54 -3.61 2.89
C ASP A 157 -5.20 -3.37 1.52
N GLU A 158 -4.49 -2.68 0.62
CA GLU A 158 -4.91 -2.29 -0.73
C GLU A 158 -6.28 -1.54 -0.75
N PRO A 159 -6.48 -0.49 0.08
CA PRO A 159 -7.81 0.10 0.30
C PRO A 159 -8.43 0.77 -0.92
N THR A 160 -7.62 1.23 -1.86
CA THR A 160 -8.04 1.99 -3.05
C THR A 160 -8.35 1.12 -4.26
N SER A 161 -8.09 -0.19 -4.15
CA SER A 161 -8.38 -1.15 -5.23
C SER A 161 -9.87 -1.14 -5.56
N GLY A 162 -10.20 -0.90 -6.84
CA GLY A 162 -11.58 -0.84 -7.33
C GLY A 162 -12.34 0.48 -7.07
N LEU A 163 -11.70 1.48 -6.48
CA LEU A 163 -12.25 2.84 -6.36
C LEU A 163 -11.99 3.63 -7.65
N ASP A 164 -12.95 4.45 -8.04
CA ASP A 164 -12.76 5.42 -9.11
C ASP A 164 -11.84 6.59 -8.66
N PRO A 165 -11.30 7.42 -9.59
CA PRO A 165 -10.39 8.50 -9.24
C PRO A 165 -10.97 9.51 -8.25
N GLY A 166 -12.26 9.85 -8.36
CA GLY A 166 -12.91 10.78 -7.44
C GLY A 166 -13.08 10.18 -6.04
N GLU A 167 -13.42 8.89 -5.97
CA GLU A 167 -13.51 8.15 -4.70
C GLU A 167 -12.14 8.05 -4.02
N ARG A 168 -11.04 7.82 -4.76
CA ARG A 168 -9.68 7.80 -4.23
C ARG A 168 -9.30 9.13 -3.58
N VAL A 169 -9.62 10.26 -4.22
CA VAL A 169 -9.34 11.59 -3.66
C VAL A 169 -10.08 11.79 -2.34
N ARG A 170 -11.39 11.49 -2.29
CA ARG A 170 -12.18 11.60 -1.06
C ARG A 170 -11.65 10.71 0.06
N PHE A 171 -11.28 9.48 -0.29
CA PHE A 171 -10.73 8.53 0.67
C PHE A 171 -9.37 9.00 1.22
N ARG A 172 -8.49 9.54 0.39
CA ARG A 172 -7.21 10.11 0.83
C ARG A 172 -7.43 11.27 1.80
N ASN A 173 -8.35 12.18 1.50
CA ASN A 173 -8.66 13.30 2.39
C ASN A 173 -9.18 12.81 3.75
N LEU A 174 -10.10 11.84 3.75
CA LEU A 174 -10.59 11.20 4.99
C LEU A 174 -9.44 10.62 5.81
N LEU A 175 -8.50 9.91 5.19
CA LEU A 175 -7.38 9.31 5.92
C LEU A 175 -6.40 10.36 6.45
N SER A 176 -6.14 11.43 5.69
CA SER A 176 -5.29 12.52 6.16
C SER A 176 -5.86 13.21 7.39
N GLU A 177 -7.17 13.42 7.43
CA GLU A 177 -7.87 13.98 8.59
C GLU A 177 -7.86 12.99 9.77
N PHE A 178 -8.17 11.72 9.50
CA PHE A 178 -8.22 10.68 10.53
C PHE A 178 -6.86 10.42 11.20
N ALA A 179 -5.76 10.55 10.46
CA ALA A 179 -4.41 10.20 10.91
C ALA A 179 -3.71 11.27 11.77
N HIS A 180 -4.35 12.41 12.03
CA HIS A 180 -3.70 13.54 12.71
C HIS A 180 -3.02 13.15 14.04
N ASP A 181 -3.67 12.30 14.82
CA ASP A 181 -3.21 11.81 16.13
C ASP A 181 -3.28 10.27 16.24
N ARG A 182 -3.30 9.56 15.12
CA ARG A 182 -3.47 8.11 15.01
C ARG A 182 -2.45 7.50 14.06
N ILE A 183 -2.18 6.22 14.23
CA ILE A 183 -1.35 5.45 13.32
C ILE A 183 -2.24 4.91 12.19
N VAL A 184 -1.92 5.27 10.95
CA VAL A 184 -2.59 4.72 9.75
C VAL A 184 -1.54 4.08 8.85
N LEU A 185 -1.59 2.76 8.68
CA LEU A 185 -0.70 2.02 7.77
C LEU A 185 -1.48 1.54 6.55
N ILE A 186 -1.05 1.96 5.37
CA ILE A 186 -1.68 1.62 4.09
C ILE A 186 -0.70 0.78 3.28
N SER A 187 -1.08 -0.46 2.92
CA SER A 187 -0.36 -1.16 1.86
C SER A 187 -0.91 -0.78 0.50
N THR A 188 -0.03 -0.62 -0.46
CA THR A 188 -0.44 -0.47 -1.85
C THR A 188 0.72 -0.79 -2.80
N HIS A 189 0.37 -1.18 -4.03
CA HIS A 189 1.28 -1.21 -5.17
C HIS A 189 1.03 0.01 -6.09
N ILE A 190 0.03 0.84 -5.78
CA ILE A 190 -0.32 2.06 -6.53
C ILE A 190 0.33 3.25 -5.81
N VAL A 191 1.56 3.57 -6.21
CA VAL A 191 2.39 4.60 -5.56
C VAL A 191 1.68 5.95 -5.41
N PRO A 192 0.94 6.48 -6.42
CA PRO A 192 0.21 7.74 -6.28
C PRO A 192 -0.81 7.79 -5.14
N ASP A 193 -1.28 6.63 -4.64
CA ASP A 193 -2.26 6.61 -3.55
C ASP A 193 -1.66 7.01 -2.19
N VAL A 194 -0.35 6.80 -2.00
CA VAL A 194 0.36 7.16 -0.77
C VAL A 194 1.26 8.38 -0.94
N GLU A 195 1.75 8.66 -2.14
CA GLU A 195 2.68 9.77 -2.41
C GLU A 195 2.17 11.13 -1.89
N TYR A 196 0.85 11.35 -1.94
CA TYR A 196 0.23 12.61 -1.53
C TYR A 196 -0.17 12.68 -0.05
N ILE A 197 -0.34 11.53 0.64
CA ILE A 197 -0.85 11.50 2.01
C ILE A 197 0.10 10.87 3.01
N ALA A 198 1.00 9.99 2.58
CA ALA A 198 1.93 9.35 3.49
C ALA A 198 3.03 10.32 3.92
N MET A 199 3.15 10.52 5.22
CA MET A 199 4.26 11.28 5.82
C MET A 199 5.55 10.46 5.80
N GLN A 200 5.42 9.14 5.97
CA GLN A 200 6.51 8.18 5.98
C GLN A 200 6.16 6.99 5.09
N ASN A 201 7.17 6.40 4.48
CA ASN A 201 7.01 5.21 3.66
C ASN A 201 8.02 4.15 4.07
N ALA A 202 7.60 2.89 3.98
CA ALA A 202 8.45 1.73 4.08
C ALA A 202 8.32 0.91 2.77
N ILE A 203 9.43 0.63 2.12
CA ILE A 203 9.45 -0.15 0.88
C ILE A 203 9.87 -1.57 1.20
N MET A 204 9.00 -2.52 0.91
CA MET A 204 9.18 -3.93 1.22
C MET A 204 9.47 -4.75 -0.04
N LYS A 205 10.55 -5.52 -0.04
CA LYS A 205 10.96 -6.42 -1.11
C LYS A 205 11.43 -7.74 -0.51
N ASP A 206 10.96 -8.87 -1.06
CA ASP A 206 11.37 -10.22 -0.68
C ASP A 206 11.35 -10.48 0.84
N GLY A 207 10.28 -9.99 1.49
CA GLY A 207 10.07 -10.15 2.93
C GLY A 207 10.81 -9.14 3.81
N ARG A 208 11.63 -8.24 3.26
CA ARG A 208 12.46 -7.28 4.00
C ARG A 208 12.04 -5.84 3.72
N ILE A 209 12.20 -4.98 4.70
CA ILE A 209 12.16 -3.53 4.47
C ILE A 209 13.52 -3.11 3.92
N ILE A 210 13.54 -2.60 2.69
CA ILE A 210 14.76 -2.20 1.99
C ILE A 210 15.02 -0.69 2.08
N GLU A 211 13.96 0.11 2.24
CA GLU A 211 14.02 1.57 2.33
C GLU A 211 12.93 2.07 3.28
N THR A 212 13.25 3.11 4.03
CA THR A 212 12.29 3.88 4.84
C THR A 212 12.64 5.36 4.78
N GLY A 213 11.65 6.21 4.91
CA GLY A 213 11.83 7.66 4.97
C GLY A 213 10.56 8.43 4.64
N THR A 214 10.63 9.73 4.76
CA THR A 214 9.59 10.62 4.24
C THR A 214 9.50 10.49 2.72
N THR A 215 8.36 10.83 2.15
CA THR A 215 8.21 10.87 0.68
C THR A 215 9.29 11.73 0.04
N GLN A 216 9.60 12.87 0.64
CA GLN A 216 10.63 13.80 0.13
C GLN A 216 12.04 13.18 0.18
N GLU A 217 12.45 12.57 1.29
CA GLU A 217 13.75 11.91 1.43
C GLU A 217 13.94 10.77 0.41
N LEU A 218 12.88 9.99 0.19
CA LEU A 218 12.90 8.89 -0.77
C LEU A 218 12.99 9.39 -2.21
N VAL A 219 12.24 10.42 -2.56
CA VAL A 219 12.25 11.04 -3.89
C VAL A 219 13.62 11.68 -4.18
N GLU A 220 14.26 12.34 -3.20
CA GLU A 220 15.57 12.98 -3.37
C GLU A 220 16.67 11.98 -3.78
N ARG A 221 16.55 10.69 -3.42
CA ARG A 221 17.49 9.62 -3.87
C ARG A 221 17.47 9.37 -5.38
N MET A 222 16.41 9.82 -6.05
CA MET A 222 16.25 9.73 -7.51
C MET A 222 16.69 10.99 -8.24
N LYS A 223 17.16 12.01 -7.53
CA LYS A 223 17.66 13.24 -8.15
C LYS A 223 18.84 12.98 -9.06
N GLY A 224 18.77 13.50 -10.28
CA GLY A 224 19.79 13.28 -11.31
C GLY A 224 19.71 11.88 -11.99
N LYS A 225 18.71 11.05 -11.68
CA LYS A 225 18.52 9.72 -12.28
C LYS A 225 17.25 9.62 -13.12
N VAL A 226 16.47 10.69 -13.22
CA VAL A 226 15.22 10.74 -13.98
C VAL A 226 15.39 11.67 -15.15
N TRP A 227 15.23 11.14 -16.34
CA TRP A 227 15.50 11.83 -17.60
C TRP A 227 14.28 11.89 -18.48
N GLY A 228 14.12 13.01 -19.16
CA GLY A 228 13.15 13.17 -20.27
C GLY A 228 13.89 13.31 -21.59
N SER A 229 13.35 12.75 -22.63
CA SER A 229 13.87 12.92 -23.99
C SER A 229 12.77 12.84 -25.02
N THR A 230 12.93 13.56 -26.14
CA THR A 230 12.04 13.46 -27.30
C THR A 230 12.77 12.75 -28.42
N ILE A 231 12.22 11.63 -28.86
CA ILE A 231 12.79 10.75 -29.89
C ILE A 231 11.84 10.61 -31.07
N LEU A 232 12.35 10.16 -32.22
CA LEU A 232 11.51 9.78 -33.35
C LEU A 232 10.84 8.42 -33.07
N ALA A 233 9.60 8.24 -33.53
CA ALA A 233 8.84 7.00 -33.33
C ALA A 233 9.60 5.73 -33.79
N ARG A 234 10.40 5.85 -34.88
CA ARG A 234 11.24 4.75 -35.39
C ARG A 234 12.39 4.34 -34.45
N GLU A 235 12.75 5.20 -33.50
CA GLU A 235 13.86 4.95 -32.55
C GLU A 235 13.38 4.25 -31.28
N LEU A 236 12.06 4.28 -31.00
CA LEU A 236 11.48 3.71 -29.79
C LEU A 236 11.91 2.24 -29.58
N PRO A 237 11.86 1.30 -30.55
CA PRO A 237 12.23 -0.08 -30.31
C PRO A 237 13.70 -0.28 -29.89
N SER A 238 14.58 0.62 -30.31
CA SER A 238 15.99 0.59 -29.89
C SER A 238 16.19 1.21 -28.50
N CYS A 239 15.42 2.25 -28.19
CA CYS A 239 15.40 2.87 -26.88
C CYS A 239 14.85 1.92 -25.80
N GLU A 240 13.75 1.21 -26.08
CA GLU A 240 13.15 0.22 -25.14
C GLU A 240 14.09 -0.92 -24.78
N LYS A 241 15.01 -1.30 -25.69
CA LYS A 241 16.02 -2.33 -25.40
C LYS A 241 17.18 -1.84 -24.53
N ARG A 242 17.44 -0.55 -24.51
CA ARG A 242 18.60 0.07 -23.86
C ARG A 242 18.22 0.86 -22.63
N LEU A 243 17.10 1.59 -22.70
CA LEU A 243 16.67 2.52 -21.66
C LEU A 243 15.59 1.90 -20.79
N ARG A 244 15.63 2.23 -19.53
CA ARG A 244 14.55 1.92 -18.59
C ARG A 244 13.44 2.97 -18.71
N ILE A 245 12.62 2.86 -19.76
CA ILE A 245 11.51 3.76 -20.01
C ILE A 245 10.39 3.47 -18.99
N VAL A 246 10.00 4.49 -18.25
CA VAL A 246 8.92 4.41 -17.23
C VAL A 246 7.64 5.09 -17.68
N ASN A 247 7.75 5.98 -18.66
CA ASN A 247 6.57 6.60 -19.28
C ASN A 247 6.89 7.03 -20.71
N LEU A 248 5.87 7.01 -21.58
CA LEU A 248 5.97 7.53 -22.94
C LEU A 248 4.69 8.29 -23.30
N LYS A 249 4.84 9.31 -24.13
CA LYS A 249 3.76 10.14 -24.64
C LYS A 249 3.96 10.41 -26.13
N ASN A 250 2.98 10.09 -26.94
CA ASN A 250 2.98 10.46 -28.36
C ASN A 250 2.71 11.97 -28.50
N GLU A 251 3.55 12.64 -29.25
CA GLU A 251 3.39 14.06 -29.56
C GLU A 251 2.66 14.25 -30.91
N PRO A 252 1.95 15.38 -31.11
CA PRO A 252 1.18 15.62 -32.33
C PRO A 252 2.01 15.64 -33.61
N ASP A 253 3.31 15.90 -33.52
CA ASP A 253 4.24 15.95 -34.65
C ASP A 253 4.86 14.60 -35.03
N GLY A 254 4.37 13.51 -34.41
CA GLY A 254 4.83 12.14 -34.67
C GLY A 254 6.10 11.75 -33.90
N ARG A 255 6.59 12.62 -33.01
CA ARG A 255 7.65 12.30 -32.07
C ARG A 255 7.07 11.63 -30.82
N ILE A 256 7.95 11.08 -29.99
CA ILE A 256 7.60 10.45 -28.71
C ILE A 256 8.46 11.08 -27.63
N THR A 257 7.81 11.63 -26.62
CA THR A 257 8.45 12.04 -25.38
C THR A 257 8.50 10.84 -24.45
N ILE A 258 9.71 10.49 -23.99
CA ILE A 258 9.96 9.39 -23.06
C ILE A 258 10.43 9.94 -21.73
N ARG A 259 10.04 9.27 -20.62
CA ARG A 259 10.62 9.39 -19.30
C ARG A 259 11.35 8.11 -19.00
N TYR A 260 12.63 8.19 -18.63
CA TYR A 260 13.44 7.01 -18.36
C TYR A 260 14.34 7.21 -17.14
N LEU A 261 14.79 6.09 -16.57
CA LEU A 261 15.64 6.05 -15.37
C LEU A 261 17.04 5.57 -15.77
N SER A 262 18.06 6.35 -15.41
CA SER A 262 19.47 6.04 -15.63
C SER A 262 20.35 6.87 -14.68
N GLU A 263 21.52 6.36 -14.30
CA GLU A 263 22.51 7.12 -13.55
C GLU A 263 23.07 8.30 -14.37
N GLU A 264 23.14 8.16 -15.69
CA GLU A 264 23.66 9.17 -16.62
C GLU A 264 22.66 9.41 -17.78
N PRO A 265 22.75 10.58 -18.47
CA PRO A 265 21.94 10.82 -19.65
C PRO A 265 22.37 9.91 -20.81
N GLU A 266 21.41 9.16 -21.38
CA GLU A 266 21.67 8.20 -22.44
C GLU A 266 21.16 8.60 -23.83
N THR A 267 20.62 9.80 -23.96
CA THR A 267 20.16 10.37 -25.22
C THR A 267 20.68 11.79 -25.40
N GLU A 268 20.90 12.21 -26.64
CA GLU A 268 21.40 13.56 -26.97
C GLU A 268 20.45 14.67 -26.53
N THR A 269 19.15 14.40 -26.46
CA THR A 269 18.11 15.34 -26.03
C THR A 269 17.68 15.19 -24.58
N ALA A 270 18.49 14.48 -23.77
CA ALA A 270 18.18 14.24 -22.37
C ALA A 270 18.10 15.54 -21.57
N VAL A 271 17.03 15.70 -20.83
CA VAL A 271 16.83 16.75 -19.83
C VAL A 271 16.50 16.11 -18.49
N THR A 272 17.07 16.63 -17.41
CA THR A 272 16.73 16.17 -16.07
C THR A 272 15.27 16.51 -15.74
N LEU A 273 14.54 15.57 -15.20
CA LEU A 273 13.16 15.75 -14.74
C LEU A 273 13.10 15.67 -13.22
N GLU A 274 12.13 16.39 -12.64
CA GLU A 274 11.80 16.24 -11.22
C GLU A 274 11.36 14.79 -10.92
N PRO A 275 12.01 14.12 -9.95
CA PRO A 275 11.69 12.75 -9.59
C PRO A 275 10.35 12.67 -8.83
N ARG A 276 9.76 11.47 -8.84
CA ARG A 276 8.54 11.10 -8.11
C ARG A 276 8.80 9.84 -7.31
N LEU A 277 7.96 9.56 -6.34
CA LEU A 277 8.05 8.32 -5.56
C LEU A 277 7.87 7.07 -6.47
N GLU A 278 7.07 7.20 -7.54
CA GLU A 278 6.91 6.16 -8.55
C GLU A 278 8.22 5.83 -9.28
N ASP A 279 9.07 6.82 -9.54
CA ASP A 279 10.39 6.60 -10.17
C ASP A 279 11.29 5.75 -9.28
N LEU A 280 11.31 6.04 -7.96
CA LEU A 280 12.04 5.21 -6.99
C LEU A 280 11.47 3.80 -6.93
N TYR A 281 10.14 3.66 -6.87
CA TYR A 281 9.51 2.35 -6.88
C TYR A 281 9.92 1.54 -8.11
N LEU A 282 9.81 2.12 -9.29
CA LEU A 282 10.21 1.49 -10.54
C LEU A 282 11.72 1.24 -10.61
N TRP A 283 12.55 2.07 -9.95
CA TRP A 283 13.98 1.82 -9.81
C TRP A 283 14.30 0.59 -8.97
N LEU A 284 13.59 0.38 -7.89
CA LEU A 284 13.79 -0.74 -6.96
C LEU A 284 13.16 -2.05 -7.46
N PHE A 285 12.11 -1.96 -8.30
CA PHE A 285 11.36 -3.09 -8.84
C PHE A 285 11.39 -3.11 -10.37
N PRO A 286 12.50 -3.53 -11.00
CA PRO A 286 12.70 -3.46 -12.46
C PRO A 286 11.90 -4.49 -13.27
N GLN A 287 10.79 -5.00 -12.80
CA GLN A 287 10.06 -6.10 -13.43
C GLN A 287 9.56 -5.74 -14.84
N GLY A 288 9.91 -6.56 -15.81
CA GLY A 288 9.30 -6.62 -17.15
C GLY A 288 9.80 -5.62 -18.18
N MET A 289 10.79 -4.78 -17.88
CA MET A 289 11.33 -3.79 -18.84
C MET A 289 12.56 -4.25 -19.62
N TYR A 290 13.21 -5.33 -19.18
CA TYR A 290 14.30 -5.96 -19.90
C TYR A 290 14.04 -7.46 -20.06
N PRO A 291 14.33 -8.07 -21.22
CA PRO A 291 14.48 -9.51 -21.27
C PRO A 291 15.56 -9.88 -20.24
N GLU A 292 15.25 -10.82 -19.36
CA GLU A 292 16.24 -11.37 -18.45
C GLU A 292 17.50 -11.73 -19.27
N GLU A 293 18.64 -11.14 -18.95
CA GLU A 293 19.91 -11.72 -19.35
C GLU A 293 19.90 -13.14 -18.77
N GLN A 294 19.64 -14.10 -19.64
CA GLN A 294 19.82 -15.50 -19.33
C GLN A 294 21.28 -15.63 -18.85
N ALA A 295 21.44 -15.82 -17.54
CA ALA A 295 22.70 -16.23 -16.98
C ALA A 295 23.11 -17.48 -17.73
N VAL A 296 24.04 -17.32 -18.66
CA VAL A 296 24.72 -18.40 -19.33
C VAL A 296 25.55 -19.07 -18.25
N THR A 297 24.94 -20.03 -17.56
CA THR A 297 25.70 -21.04 -16.81
C THR A 297 26.42 -21.86 -17.85
N GLU A 298 27.67 -21.51 -18.10
CA GLU A 298 28.65 -22.41 -18.76
C GLU A 298 28.70 -23.70 -17.97
N ASN A 299 27.90 -24.62 -18.42
CA ASN A 299 28.00 -26.01 -18.00
C ASN A 299 29.09 -26.65 -18.86
N THR A 300 30.37 -26.42 -18.49
CA THR A 300 31.47 -27.17 -19.02
C THR A 300 31.33 -28.62 -18.58
N GLY A 301 30.72 -29.40 -19.47
CA GLY A 301 30.67 -30.84 -19.37
C GLY A 301 32.08 -31.42 -19.28
N ARG A 302 32.34 -32.19 -18.27
CA ARG A 302 33.38 -33.24 -18.32
C ARG A 302 32.69 -34.54 -18.61
N ILE A 303 32.95 -34.99 -19.83
CA ILE A 303 32.83 -36.39 -20.27
C ILE A 303 33.82 -37.22 -19.44
N LYS A 304 33.33 -38.22 -18.76
CA LYS A 304 33.94 -39.55 -18.68
C LYS A 304 32.88 -40.57 -18.27
#